data_7130c6b7b0f49190456400e55b45c117
#
_entry.id   7130c6b7b0f49190456400e55b45c117
#
_cell.length_a   1.000
_cell.length_b   1.000
_cell.length_c   1.000
_cell.angle_alpha   90.00
_cell.angle_beta   90.00
_cell.angle_gamma   90.00
#
_symmetry.space_group_name_H-M   'P 1'
#
loop_
_entity.id
_entity.type
_entity.pdbx_description
1 polymer ?
#
loop_
_entity_poly.entity_id
_entity_poly.type
_entity_poly.pdbx_seq_one_letter_code
_entity_poly.pdbx_strand_id
1 'polypeptide(L)'
;DLEYESFLNTGDDNYNWKMPEDEWQAISLSYTSGTTGNPKGVVYHHRGAYLMSTGSTVAWSMPNRLNFLTIVPMFHCNGWCYPWTIPMLNGKTICLRNIDVKKIFELIEKYDVTHFGGAPIVLNMITGAPETDRKKLKHKVYVLTAGAPPPSVIFKKMKELGFEVMHVYGLTETYGHVTQCAWNDGWNEYEEEKQNEIKARQGVRYPNTEGVTIMDPETMKEVPKDGKTIGEIMIRGNVVMKGYFKDKSATDKAMSGGWFHSGDLAVMFPDGYVKIQDRSKDIIISGGENVSSIEIENTLSKHPSVSIAAVVAKPDEKWGEVPCAFIEMVKDKPVSEKELIDFCKETLASFKVPKKVEFCELPKTS
;
A
#
# COMPACT_ATOMS: atom_id res chain seq x y z
N ASP A 1 -27.09 -2.09 22.04
CA ASP A 1 -26.38 -2.89 21.02
C ASP A 1 -27.39 -3.82 20.36
N LEU A 2 -27.34 -3.92 19.03
CA LEU A 2 -28.18 -4.83 18.27
C LEU A 2 -27.29 -6.04 17.83
N GLU A 3 -27.86 -7.23 18.04
CA GLU A 3 -27.24 -8.44 17.50
C GLU A 3 -27.47 -8.48 16.00
N TYR A 4 -26.45 -8.92 15.21
CA TYR A 4 -26.45 -8.83 13.74
C TYR A 4 -27.62 -9.58 13.09
N GLU A 5 -27.87 -10.83 13.49
CA GLU A 5 -28.93 -11.65 12.89
C GLU A 5 -30.32 -11.09 13.24
N SER A 6 -30.49 -10.58 14.47
CA SER A 6 -31.72 -9.90 14.87
C SER A 6 -31.97 -8.63 14.08
N PHE A 7 -30.91 -7.86 13.78
CA PHE A 7 -31.02 -6.67 12.93
C PHE A 7 -31.32 -7.04 11.48
N LEU A 8 -30.66 -8.08 10.94
CA LEU A 8 -30.90 -8.57 9.58
C LEU A 8 -32.37 -8.99 9.37
N ASN A 9 -32.97 -9.66 10.35
CA ASN A 9 -34.35 -10.10 10.31
C ASN A 9 -35.39 -8.94 10.34
N THR A 10 -34.97 -7.70 10.57
CA THR A 10 -35.81 -6.51 10.43
C THR A 10 -35.89 -5.98 9.00
N GLY A 11 -35.07 -6.54 8.08
CA GLY A 11 -35.06 -6.16 6.68
C GLY A 11 -36.33 -6.61 5.94
N ASP A 12 -36.56 -6.03 4.79
CA ASP A 12 -37.63 -6.41 3.87
C ASP A 12 -37.05 -7.23 2.71
N ASP A 13 -37.35 -8.51 2.67
CA ASP A 13 -36.88 -9.43 1.62
C ASP A 13 -37.41 -9.06 0.22
N ASN A 14 -38.49 -8.27 0.16
CA ASN A 14 -39.09 -7.81 -1.08
C ASN A 14 -38.76 -6.35 -1.39
N TYR A 15 -37.72 -5.79 -0.74
CA TYR A 15 -37.31 -4.42 -0.98
C TYR A 15 -36.98 -4.17 -2.45
N ASN A 16 -37.66 -3.20 -3.05
CA ASN A 16 -37.44 -2.83 -4.44
C ASN A 16 -36.21 -1.90 -4.53
N TRP A 17 -35.11 -2.43 -5.00
CA TRP A 17 -33.86 -1.70 -5.17
C TRP A 17 -34.02 -0.53 -6.14
N LYS A 18 -33.61 0.66 -5.69
CA LYS A 18 -33.58 1.86 -6.52
C LYS A 18 -32.14 2.18 -6.88
N MET A 19 -31.92 2.41 -8.16
CA MET A 19 -30.64 2.97 -8.63
C MET A 19 -30.50 4.41 -8.12
N PRO A 20 -29.26 4.89 -7.83
CA PRO A 20 -29.06 6.30 -7.48
C PRO A 20 -29.51 7.19 -8.63
N GLU A 21 -30.21 8.29 -8.31
CA GLU A 21 -30.63 9.28 -9.31
C GLU A 21 -29.44 10.02 -9.91
N ASP A 22 -28.39 10.23 -9.11
CA ASP A 22 -27.11 10.80 -9.50
C ASP A 22 -25.98 9.90 -8.97
N GLU A 23 -25.17 9.38 -9.87
CA GLU A 23 -24.01 8.54 -9.51
C GLU A 23 -22.92 9.28 -8.69
N TRP A 24 -23.00 10.61 -8.60
CA TRP A 24 -22.20 11.46 -7.75
C TRP A 24 -22.70 11.50 -6.29
N GLN A 25 -23.87 10.92 -5.98
CA GLN A 25 -24.35 10.78 -4.61
C GLN A 25 -23.32 10.01 -3.77
N ALA A 26 -23.25 10.38 -2.46
CA ALA A 26 -22.37 9.70 -1.53
C ALA A 26 -22.86 8.27 -1.27
N ILE A 27 -21.93 7.30 -1.30
CA ILE A 27 -22.23 5.90 -0.97
C ILE A 27 -21.66 5.50 0.39
N SER A 28 -20.51 6.06 0.77
CA SER A 28 -19.86 5.71 2.03
C SER A 28 -18.91 6.80 2.50
N LEU A 29 -18.49 6.68 3.77
CA LEU A 29 -17.56 7.57 4.45
C LEU A 29 -16.48 6.74 5.11
N SER A 30 -15.22 6.96 4.72
CA SER A 30 -14.06 6.32 5.35
C SER A 30 -13.16 7.37 5.98
N TYR A 31 -12.68 7.11 7.20
CA TYR A 31 -11.77 8.03 7.87
C TYR A 31 -10.31 7.69 7.59
N THR A 32 -9.48 8.71 7.39
CA THR A 32 -8.03 8.56 7.33
C THR A 32 -7.48 8.24 8.72
N SER A 33 -6.29 7.62 8.78
CA SER A 33 -5.63 7.28 10.06
C SER A 33 -5.18 8.49 10.88
N GLY A 34 -5.18 9.69 10.29
CA GLY A 34 -4.83 10.92 11.00
C GLY A 34 -3.39 11.00 11.49
N THR A 35 -2.46 10.29 10.86
CA THR A 35 -1.03 10.26 11.26
C THR A 35 -0.37 11.64 11.37
N THR A 36 -1.02 12.69 10.86
CA THR A 36 -0.52 14.08 10.84
C THR A 36 -1.50 15.11 11.33
N GLY A 37 -2.53 14.70 12.01
CA GLY A 37 -3.58 15.57 12.51
C GLY A 37 -4.85 14.79 12.84
N ASN A 38 -5.97 15.51 12.98
CA ASN A 38 -7.25 14.86 13.18
C ASN A 38 -7.63 14.01 11.96
N PRO A 39 -8.20 12.80 12.18
CA PRO A 39 -8.72 11.97 11.10
C PRO A 39 -9.74 12.75 10.25
N LYS A 40 -9.63 12.64 8.92
CA LYS A 40 -10.54 13.29 7.98
C LYS A 40 -11.50 12.27 7.39
N GLY A 41 -12.77 12.60 7.36
CA GLY A 41 -13.79 11.76 6.72
C GLY A 41 -13.77 11.95 5.20
N VAL A 42 -13.39 10.91 4.48
CA VAL A 42 -13.35 10.88 3.01
C VAL A 42 -14.71 10.43 2.49
N VAL A 43 -15.37 11.28 1.69
CA VAL A 43 -16.70 10.99 1.13
C VAL A 43 -16.54 10.32 -0.22
N TYR A 44 -17.05 9.10 -0.34
CA TYR A 44 -17.09 8.34 -1.59
C TYR A 44 -18.43 8.52 -2.33
N HIS A 45 -18.42 8.26 -3.63
CA HIS A 45 -19.59 8.34 -4.49
C HIS A 45 -19.76 7.06 -5.33
N HIS A 46 -20.98 6.80 -5.81
CA HIS A 46 -21.34 5.59 -6.54
C HIS A 46 -20.48 5.38 -7.80
N ARG A 47 -20.23 6.46 -8.55
CA ARG A 47 -19.36 6.41 -9.75
C ARG A 47 -17.96 5.88 -9.43
N GLY A 48 -17.33 6.40 -8.36
CA GLY A 48 -15.99 5.97 -7.94
C GLY A 48 -15.96 4.51 -7.52
N ALA A 49 -16.95 4.05 -6.75
CA ALA A 49 -17.08 2.65 -6.35
C ALA A 49 -17.21 1.71 -7.55
N TYR A 50 -18.09 2.06 -8.50
CA TYR A 50 -18.29 1.28 -9.71
C TYR A 50 -17.04 1.21 -10.58
N LEU A 51 -16.40 2.36 -10.85
CA LEU A 51 -15.19 2.42 -11.66
C LEU A 51 -14.02 1.70 -11.00
N MET A 52 -13.83 1.85 -9.68
CA MET A 52 -12.77 1.14 -8.97
C MET A 52 -12.99 -0.37 -9.02
N SER A 53 -14.22 -0.83 -8.81
CA SER A 53 -14.56 -2.26 -8.86
C SER A 53 -14.29 -2.85 -10.25
N THR A 54 -14.75 -2.19 -11.31
CA THR A 54 -14.53 -2.63 -12.70
C THR A 54 -13.05 -2.52 -13.10
N GLY A 55 -12.37 -1.43 -12.74
CA GLY A 55 -10.96 -1.23 -13.01
C GLY A 55 -10.06 -2.29 -12.35
N SER A 56 -10.39 -2.68 -11.12
CA SER A 56 -9.67 -3.75 -10.41
C SER A 56 -9.77 -5.10 -11.12
N THR A 57 -10.93 -5.43 -11.71
CA THR A 57 -11.08 -6.69 -12.45
C THR A 57 -10.19 -6.74 -13.69
N VAL A 58 -10.08 -5.62 -14.41
CA VAL A 58 -9.24 -5.52 -15.61
C VAL A 58 -7.76 -5.52 -15.22
N ALA A 59 -7.39 -4.66 -14.27
CA ALA A 59 -5.99 -4.47 -13.89
C ALA A 59 -5.36 -5.73 -13.27
N TRP A 60 -6.13 -6.52 -12.55
CA TRP A 60 -5.67 -7.74 -11.90
C TRP A 60 -6.09 -9.02 -12.63
N SER A 61 -6.66 -8.88 -13.82
CA SER A 61 -7.13 -10.03 -14.64
C SER A 61 -7.98 -11.01 -13.83
N MET A 62 -8.90 -10.48 -13.02
CA MET A 62 -9.69 -11.29 -12.10
C MET A 62 -10.70 -12.14 -12.85
N PRO A 63 -10.71 -13.49 -12.66
CA PRO A 63 -11.66 -14.36 -13.33
C PRO A 63 -13.05 -14.27 -12.71
N ASN A 64 -14.07 -14.62 -13.49
CA ASN A 64 -15.40 -14.86 -12.94
C ASN A 64 -15.37 -16.03 -11.93
N ARG A 65 -16.23 -15.95 -10.91
CA ARG A 65 -16.39 -16.98 -9.87
C ARG A 65 -15.11 -17.30 -9.08
N LEU A 66 -14.24 -16.27 -8.91
CA LEU A 66 -13.05 -16.44 -8.08
C LEU A 66 -13.41 -16.68 -6.61
N ASN A 67 -12.49 -17.28 -5.88
CA ASN A 67 -12.55 -17.42 -4.43
C ASN A 67 -11.58 -16.43 -3.80
N PHE A 68 -12.11 -15.44 -3.10
CA PHE A 68 -11.37 -14.32 -2.53
C PHE A 68 -11.30 -14.43 -1.01
N LEU A 69 -10.09 -14.41 -0.44
CA LEU A 69 -9.90 -14.36 1.01
C LEU A 69 -9.81 -12.89 1.47
N THR A 70 -10.75 -12.47 2.29
CA THR A 70 -10.82 -11.12 2.83
C THR A 70 -9.93 -11.00 4.05
N ILE A 71 -8.73 -10.41 3.87
CA ILE A 71 -7.76 -10.10 4.91
C ILE A 71 -7.78 -8.61 5.21
N VAL A 72 -7.89 -7.76 4.18
CA VAL A 72 -8.01 -6.31 4.34
C VAL A 72 -9.31 -5.99 5.11
N PRO A 73 -9.24 -5.22 6.21
CA PRO A 73 -10.43 -4.85 6.96
C PRO A 73 -11.44 -4.11 6.06
N MET A 74 -12.72 -4.45 6.17
CA MET A 74 -13.77 -3.85 5.33
C MET A 74 -13.95 -2.35 5.56
N PHE A 75 -13.52 -1.82 6.71
CA PHE A 75 -13.56 -0.39 6.98
C PHE A 75 -12.40 0.38 6.31
N HIS A 76 -11.32 -0.28 5.93
CA HIS A 76 -10.16 0.36 5.31
C HIS A 76 -10.38 0.51 3.81
N CYS A 77 -10.55 1.76 3.33
CA CYS A 77 -10.94 2.08 1.95
C CYS A 77 -12.14 1.20 1.48
N ASN A 78 -13.10 0.95 2.37
CA ASN A 78 -14.18 -0.02 2.16
C ASN A 78 -13.70 -1.38 1.63
N GLY A 79 -12.66 -1.91 2.28
CA GLY A 79 -12.06 -3.20 1.91
C GLY A 79 -11.48 -3.21 0.50
N TRP A 80 -10.89 -2.08 0.06
CA TRP A 80 -10.34 -1.87 -1.29
C TRP A 80 -11.35 -2.15 -2.40
N CYS A 81 -12.62 -1.83 -2.17
CA CYS A 81 -13.76 -2.08 -3.07
C CYS A 81 -14.09 -3.55 -3.36
N TYR A 82 -13.40 -4.52 -2.74
CA TYR A 82 -13.69 -5.94 -2.98
C TYR A 82 -15.06 -6.40 -2.52
N PRO A 83 -15.72 -5.83 -1.48
CA PRO A 83 -17.12 -6.14 -1.18
C PRO A 83 -18.09 -5.91 -2.36
N TRP A 84 -17.76 -5.01 -3.29
CA TRP A 84 -18.52 -4.81 -4.54
C TRP A 84 -17.95 -5.58 -5.71
N THR A 85 -16.62 -5.65 -5.82
CA THR A 85 -15.92 -6.33 -6.92
C THR A 85 -16.23 -7.83 -6.97
N ILE A 86 -16.19 -8.51 -5.81
CA ILE A 86 -16.36 -9.97 -5.78
C ILE A 86 -17.77 -10.41 -6.16
N PRO A 87 -18.86 -9.80 -5.61
CA PRO A 87 -20.21 -10.09 -6.09
C PRO A 87 -20.43 -9.78 -7.58
N MET A 88 -19.85 -8.69 -8.10
CA MET A 88 -19.92 -8.34 -9.52
C MET A 88 -19.34 -9.44 -10.41
N LEU A 89 -18.32 -10.17 -9.95
CA LEU A 89 -17.70 -11.30 -10.63
C LEU A 89 -18.41 -12.65 -10.32
N ASN A 90 -19.54 -12.61 -9.61
CA ASN A 90 -20.19 -13.82 -9.11
C ASN A 90 -19.23 -14.73 -8.32
N GLY A 91 -18.30 -14.11 -7.61
CA GLY A 91 -17.25 -14.74 -6.82
C GLY A 91 -17.70 -15.08 -5.40
N LYS A 92 -16.85 -15.79 -4.68
CA LYS A 92 -17.06 -16.16 -3.28
C LYS A 92 -16.10 -15.38 -2.38
N THR A 93 -16.66 -14.72 -1.36
CA THR A 93 -15.88 -14.06 -0.30
C THR A 93 -15.70 -15.02 0.88
N ILE A 94 -14.46 -15.28 1.24
CA ILE A 94 -14.07 -16.05 2.43
C ILE A 94 -13.59 -15.05 3.48
N CYS A 95 -14.30 -14.93 4.60
CA CYS A 95 -13.99 -13.97 5.65
C CYS A 95 -12.99 -14.55 6.65
N LEU A 96 -11.99 -13.74 7.02
CA LEU A 96 -11.02 -14.04 8.06
C LEU A 96 -11.06 -12.93 9.11
N ARG A 97 -11.45 -13.27 10.35
CA ARG A 97 -11.61 -12.29 11.43
C ARG A 97 -10.26 -11.78 11.95
N ASN A 98 -9.33 -12.70 12.20
CA ASN A 98 -8.01 -12.40 12.73
C ASN A 98 -6.96 -12.93 11.78
N ILE A 99 -5.89 -12.16 11.58
CA ILE A 99 -4.78 -12.58 10.72
C ILE A 99 -3.99 -13.66 11.45
N ASP A 100 -4.09 -14.89 10.95
CA ASP A 100 -3.40 -16.07 11.41
C ASP A 100 -2.88 -16.82 10.18
N VAL A 101 -1.55 -16.99 10.08
CA VAL A 101 -0.92 -17.57 8.89
C VAL A 101 -1.34 -19.00 8.65
N LYS A 102 -1.38 -19.82 9.70
CA LYS A 102 -1.85 -21.22 9.61
C LYS A 102 -3.27 -21.27 9.06
N LYS A 103 -4.13 -20.37 9.56
CA LYS A 103 -5.52 -20.25 9.10
C LYS A 103 -5.61 -19.79 7.64
N ILE A 104 -4.74 -18.87 7.21
CA ILE A 104 -4.67 -18.44 5.80
C ILE A 104 -4.41 -19.66 4.91
N PHE A 105 -3.39 -20.47 5.19
CA PHE A 105 -3.09 -21.67 4.39
C PHE A 105 -4.20 -22.72 4.43
N GLU A 106 -4.83 -22.93 5.61
CA GLU A 106 -6.00 -23.83 5.74
C GLU A 106 -7.18 -23.38 4.87
N LEU A 107 -7.47 -22.06 4.86
CA LEU A 107 -8.57 -21.50 4.06
C LEU A 107 -8.26 -21.53 2.57
N ILE A 108 -7.01 -21.28 2.16
CA ILE A 108 -6.57 -21.42 0.77
C ILE A 108 -6.82 -22.85 0.29
N GLU A 109 -6.42 -23.85 1.07
CA GLU A 109 -6.62 -25.26 0.69
C GLU A 109 -8.08 -25.67 0.72
N LYS A 110 -8.84 -25.27 1.75
CA LYS A 110 -10.24 -25.68 1.95
C LYS A 110 -11.19 -25.11 0.91
N TYR A 111 -10.96 -23.87 0.48
CA TYR A 111 -11.88 -23.13 -0.38
C TYR A 111 -11.29 -22.81 -1.76
N ASP A 112 -10.14 -23.36 -2.11
CA ASP A 112 -9.42 -23.08 -3.36
C ASP A 112 -9.29 -21.58 -3.60
N VAL A 113 -8.84 -20.84 -2.55
CA VAL A 113 -8.65 -19.39 -2.62
C VAL A 113 -7.64 -19.06 -3.70
N THR A 114 -8.02 -18.18 -4.61
CA THR A 114 -7.16 -17.75 -5.74
C THR A 114 -6.59 -16.36 -5.57
N HIS A 115 -7.26 -15.49 -4.78
CA HIS A 115 -6.88 -14.08 -4.65
C HIS A 115 -7.08 -13.58 -3.22
N PHE A 116 -6.19 -12.70 -2.76
CA PHE A 116 -6.39 -11.86 -1.58
C PHE A 116 -5.56 -10.57 -1.66
N GLY A 117 -5.95 -9.57 -0.86
CA GLY A 117 -5.15 -8.37 -0.63
C GLY A 117 -4.59 -8.35 0.78
N GLY A 118 -3.41 -7.75 0.97
CA GLY A 118 -2.81 -7.60 2.29
C GLY A 118 -1.74 -6.52 2.34
N ALA A 119 -1.64 -5.84 3.49
CA ALA A 119 -0.53 -4.94 3.76
C ALA A 119 0.80 -5.69 3.86
N PRO A 120 1.96 -5.05 3.67
CA PRO A 120 3.28 -5.68 3.76
C PRO A 120 3.51 -6.49 5.03
N ILE A 121 2.92 -6.07 6.16
CA ILE A 121 3.01 -6.81 7.42
C ILE A 121 2.41 -8.22 7.31
N VAL A 122 1.35 -8.40 6.55
CA VAL A 122 0.73 -9.72 6.30
C VAL A 122 1.68 -10.61 5.50
N LEU A 123 2.33 -10.04 4.48
CA LEU A 123 3.32 -10.76 3.67
C LEU A 123 4.53 -11.15 4.53
N ASN A 124 4.99 -10.27 5.42
CA ASN A 124 6.04 -10.56 6.39
C ASN A 124 5.65 -11.70 7.32
N MET A 125 4.41 -11.71 7.84
CA MET A 125 3.91 -12.80 8.68
C MET A 125 3.91 -14.14 7.91
N ILE A 126 3.43 -14.15 6.66
CA ILE A 126 3.42 -15.34 5.80
C ILE A 126 4.83 -15.87 5.56
N THR A 127 5.76 -14.98 5.19
CA THR A 127 7.14 -15.35 4.86
C THR A 127 8.00 -15.69 6.09
N GLY A 128 7.63 -15.19 7.26
CA GLY A 128 8.29 -15.45 8.54
C GLY A 128 7.69 -16.61 9.34
N ALA A 129 6.56 -17.17 8.92
CA ALA A 129 5.90 -18.25 9.67
C ALA A 129 6.73 -19.54 9.69
N PRO A 130 6.64 -20.36 10.76
CA PRO A 130 7.24 -21.68 10.79
C PRO A 130 6.75 -22.59 9.65
N GLU A 131 7.58 -23.51 9.20
CA GLU A 131 7.20 -24.46 8.14
C GLU A 131 5.99 -25.31 8.53
N THR A 132 5.81 -25.60 9.82
CA THR A 132 4.65 -26.33 10.36
C THR A 132 3.32 -25.63 10.13
N ASP A 133 3.33 -24.32 10.00
CA ASP A 133 2.14 -23.50 9.79
C ASP A 133 1.88 -23.21 8.31
N ARG A 134 2.81 -23.60 7.44
CA ARG A 134 2.71 -23.43 6.00
C ARG A 134 2.24 -24.72 5.34
N LYS A 135 1.54 -24.57 4.23
CA LYS A 135 1.18 -25.70 3.35
C LYS A 135 1.68 -25.42 1.95
N LYS A 136 2.08 -26.47 1.24
CA LYS A 136 2.40 -26.35 -0.19
C LYS A 136 1.12 -26.03 -0.94
N LEU A 137 1.12 -24.92 -1.67
CA LEU A 137 -0.01 -24.50 -2.49
C LEU A 137 -0.18 -25.45 -3.68
N LYS A 138 -1.43 -25.82 -3.99
CA LYS A 138 -1.80 -26.67 -5.11
C LYS A 138 -1.93 -25.87 -6.42
N HIS A 139 -2.13 -24.57 -6.31
CA HIS A 139 -2.27 -23.64 -7.42
C HIS A 139 -1.62 -22.30 -7.04
N LYS A 140 -1.41 -21.46 -8.04
CA LYS A 140 -0.90 -20.10 -7.83
C LYS A 140 -1.97 -19.25 -7.13
N VAL A 141 -1.56 -18.52 -6.10
CA VAL A 141 -2.41 -17.56 -5.39
C VAL A 141 -1.91 -16.15 -5.68
N TYR A 142 -2.79 -15.30 -6.17
CA TYR A 142 -2.49 -13.92 -6.50
C TYR A 142 -2.71 -13.01 -5.30
N VAL A 143 -1.74 -12.12 -5.04
CA VAL A 143 -1.76 -11.24 -3.87
C VAL A 143 -1.55 -9.79 -4.31
N LEU A 144 -2.45 -8.90 -3.90
CA LEU A 144 -2.21 -7.46 -3.98
C LEU A 144 -1.63 -6.96 -2.66
N THR A 145 -0.59 -6.13 -2.75
CA THR A 145 -0.04 -5.46 -1.58
C THR A 145 0.01 -3.95 -1.78
N ALA A 146 -0.39 -3.22 -0.74
CA ALA A 146 -0.43 -1.76 -0.69
C ALA A 146 -0.31 -1.26 0.74
N GLY A 147 -0.34 0.07 0.92
CA GLY A 147 -0.31 0.75 2.22
C GLY A 147 1.08 1.23 2.62
N ALA A 148 2.12 0.49 2.27
CA ALA A 148 3.52 0.88 2.37
C ALA A 148 4.33 0.13 1.30
N PRO A 149 5.49 0.61 0.86
CA PRO A 149 6.36 -0.14 -0.03
C PRO A 149 6.93 -1.38 0.69
N PRO A 150 6.65 -2.62 0.22
CA PRO A 150 7.26 -3.80 0.82
C PRO A 150 8.75 -3.87 0.44
N PRO A 151 9.62 -4.36 1.34
CA PRO A 151 11.01 -4.65 0.99
C PRO A 151 11.10 -5.62 -0.19
N SER A 152 12.04 -5.38 -1.12
CA SER A 152 12.18 -6.20 -2.34
C SER A 152 12.34 -7.70 -2.08
N VAL A 153 13.00 -8.06 -0.96
CA VAL A 153 13.21 -9.45 -0.54
C VAL A 153 11.89 -10.22 -0.28
N ILE A 154 10.83 -9.53 0.07
CA ILE A 154 9.52 -10.16 0.35
C ILE A 154 8.91 -10.74 -0.91
N PHE A 155 9.06 -10.08 -2.07
CA PHE A 155 8.56 -10.60 -3.35
C PHE A 155 9.18 -11.95 -3.69
N LYS A 156 10.50 -12.10 -3.48
CA LYS A 156 11.21 -13.37 -3.67
C LYS A 156 10.63 -14.47 -2.77
N LYS A 157 10.58 -14.22 -1.45
CA LYS A 157 10.06 -15.20 -0.47
C LYS A 157 8.61 -15.60 -0.74
N MET A 158 7.75 -14.67 -1.11
CA MET A 158 6.36 -14.97 -1.48
C MET A 158 6.28 -15.84 -2.73
N LYS A 159 7.09 -15.57 -3.76
CA LYS A 159 7.17 -16.39 -4.97
C LYS A 159 7.61 -17.82 -4.67
N GLU A 160 8.61 -18.01 -3.81
CA GLU A 160 9.08 -19.33 -3.35
C GLU A 160 7.96 -20.14 -2.65
N LEU A 161 7.03 -19.45 -1.98
CA LEU A 161 5.86 -20.07 -1.34
C LEU A 161 4.68 -20.30 -2.29
N GLY A 162 4.78 -19.90 -3.58
CA GLY A 162 3.74 -20.10 -4.59
C GLY A 162 2.76 -18.94 -4.75
N PHE A 163 3.06 -17.78 -4.14
CA PHE A 163 2.26 -16.56 -4.31
C PHE A 163 2.81 -15.68 -5.43
N GLU A 164 1.91 -15.08 -6.21
CA GLU A 164 2.24 -14.04 -7.17
C GLU A 164 1.80 -12.69 -6.62
N VAL A 165 2.77 -11.84 -6.28
CA VAL A 165 2.50 -10.56 -5.63
C VAL A 165 2.58 -9.42 -6.62
N MET A 166 1.52 -8.60 -6.68
CA MET A 166 1.49 -7.33 -7.40
C MET A 166 1.49 -6.18 -6.39
N HIS A 167 2.43 -5.25 -6.54
CA HIS A 167 2.45 -4.03 -5.76
C HIS A 167 1.53 -3.01 -6.41
N VAL A 168 0.67 -2.39 -5.60
CA VAL A 168 -0.25 -1.34 -6.02
C VAL A 168 -0.17 -0.17 -5.06
N TYR A 169 -0.54 1.01 -5.51
CA TYR A 169 -0.60 2.21 -4.69
C TYR A 169 -1.92 2.92 -4.87
N GLY A 170 -2.39 3.48 -3.78
CA GLY A 170 -3.57 4.32 -3.69
C GLY A 170 -3.75 4.82 -2.26
N LEU A 171 -4.72 5.70 -2.08
CA LEU A 171 -5.03 6.34 -0.82
C LEU A 171 -6.51 6.15 -0.47
N THR A 172 -6.88 6.51 0.76
CA THR A 172 -8.28 6.60 1.14
C THR A 172 -9.04 7.53 0.20
N GLU A 173 -8.43 8.64 -0.18
CA GLU A 173 -8.97 9.67 -1.06
C GLU A 173 -9.16 9.24 -2.52
N THR A 174 -8.60 8.11 -2.92
CA THR A 174 -8.72 7.57 -4.29
C THR A 174 -9.56 6.29 -4.37
N TYR A 175 -10.29 5.95 -3.30
CA TYR A 175 -11.14 4.76 -3.21
C TYR A 175 -10.40 3.42 -3.22
N GLY A 176 -9.10 3.41 -3.41
CA GLY A 176 -8.25 2.26 -3.58
C GLY A 176 -7.10 2.56 -4.53
N HIS A 177 -6.80 1.61 -5.40
CA HIS A 177 -5.58 1.62 -6.19
C HIS A 177 -5.66 2.54 -7.40
N VAL A 178 -4.64 3.37 -7.59
CA VAL A 178 -4.49 4.25 -8.76
C VAL A 178 -3.28 3.91 -9.62
N THR A 179 -2.36 3.10 -9.08
CA THR A 179 -1.25 2.52 -9.85
C THR A 179 -1.06 1.05 -9.52
N GLN A 180 -0.42 0.34 -10.44
CA GLN A 180 -0.01 -1.06 -10.29
C GLN A 180 1.36 -1.28 -10.89
N CYS A 181 2.16 -2.12 -10.27
CA CYS A 181 3.41 -2.58 -10.85
C CYS A 181 3.12 -3.68 -11.90
N ALA A 182 2.52 -3.30 -13.03
CA ALA A 182 2.28 -4.19 -14.14
C ALA A 182 3.61 -4.78 -14.65
N TRP A 183 3.65 -6.10 -14.84
CA TRP A 183 4.87 -6.77 -15.27
C TRP A 183 5.06 -6.68 -16.78
N ASN A 184 6.28 -6.42 -17.23
CA ASN A 184 6.67 -6.50 -18.63
C ASN A 184 7.45 -7.80 -18.84
N ASP A 185 7.04 -8.61 -19.80
CA ASP A 185 7.65 -9.92 -20.07
C ASP A 185 9.17 -9.84 -20.34
N GLY A 186 9.64 -8.77 -20.96
CA GLY A 186 11.08 -8.54 -21.19
C GLY A 186 11.92 -8.44 -19.90
N TRP A 187 11.28 -8.16 -18.76
CA TRP A 187 11.99 -8.11 -17.47
C TRP A 187 12.26 -9.49 -16.87
N ASN A 188 11.70 -10.56 -17.45
CA ASN A 188 12.02 -11.92 -17.03
C ASN A 188 13.49 -12.29 -17.34
N GLU A 189 14.14 -11.55 -18.25
CA GLU A 189 15.54 -11.72 -18.62
C GLU A 189 16.52 -11.05 -17.65
N TYR A 190 16.01 -10.17 -16.76
CA TYR A 190 16.86 -9.52 -15.76
C TYR A 190 17.20 -10.47 -14.62
N GLU A 191 18.33 -10.21 -13.98
CA GLU A 191 18.71 -10.87 -12.73
C GLU A 191 17.61 -10.70 -11.67
N GLU A 192 17.45 -11.72 -10.82
CA GLU A 192 16.36 -11.80 -9.85
C GLU A 192 16.30 -10.57 -8.91
N GLU A 193 17.47 -10.06 -8.50
CA GLU A 193 17.54 -8.86 -7.66
C GLU A 193 16.91 -7.65 -8.36
N LYS A 194 17.22 -7.45 -9.65
CA LYS A 194 16.65 -6.38 -10.47
C LYS A 194 15.14 -6.55 -10.66
N GLN A 195 14.67 -7.78 -10.87
CA GLN A 195 13.25 -8.07 -10.95
C GLN A 195 12.53 -7.67 -9.64
N ASN A 196 13.10 -7.99 -8.48
CA ASN A 196 12.52 -7.66 -7.19
C ASN A 196 12.54 -6.15 -6.91
N GLU A 197 13.57 -5.42 -7.34
CA GLU A 197 13.60 -3.95 -7.27
C GLU A 197 12.49 -3.32 -8.12
N ILE A 198 12.23 -3.85 -9.32
CA ILE A 198 11.15 -3.37 -10.18
C ILE A 198 9.79 -3.66 -9.54
N LYS A 199 9.58 -4.86 -9.00
CA LYS A 199 8.34 -5.24 -8.30
C LYS A 199 8.04 -4.37 -7.08
N ALA A 200 9.05 -3.78 -6.46
CA ALA A 200 8.88 -2.86 -5.35
C ALA A 200 8.41 -1.45 -5.77
N ARG A 201 8.39 -1.11 -7.07
CA ARG A 201 7.84 0.16 -7.56
C ARG A 201 6.32 0.17 -7.46
N GLN A 202 5.72 1.36 -7.38
CA GLN A 202 4.26 1.52 -7.39
C GLN A 202 3.66 1.37 -8.81
N GLY A 203 4.51 1.43 -9.82
CA GLY A 203 4.19 1.08 -11.19
C GLY A 203 3.51 2.19 -11.99
N VAL A 204 2.58 1.78 -12.85
CA VAL A 204 1.91 2.64 -13.82
C VAL A 204 0.43 2.85 -13.44
N ARG A 205 -0.17 3.85 -14.02
CA ARG A 205 -1.56 4.26 -13.82
C ARG A 205 -2.55 3.09 -14.03
N TYR A 206 -3.52 3.00 -13.15
CA TYR A 206 -4.67 2.10 -13.30
C TYR A 206 -5.54 2.48 -14.51
N PRO A 207 -6.20 1.50 -15.18
CA PRO A 207 -6.98 1.76 -16.40
C PRO A 207 -8.11 2.77 -16.22
N ASN A 208 -8.75 2.79 -15.05
CA ASN A 208 -9.88 3.64 -14.69
C ASN A 208 -9.49 5.00 -14.10
N THR A 209 -8.19 5.30 -13.98
CA THR A 209 -7.67 6.57 -13.49
C THR A 209 -7.30 7.44 -14.68
N GLU A 210 -7.79 8.68 -14.73
CA GLU A 210 -7.55 9.60 -15.86
C GLU A 210 -6.07 10.00 -15.95
N GLY A 211 -5.47 10.40 -14.83
CA GLY A 211 -4.07 10.81 -14.75
C GLY A 211 -3.41 10.45 -13.43
N VAL A 212 -2.18 9.98 -13.52
CA VAL A 212 -1.20 9.90 -12.42
C VAL A 212 0.10 10.43 -12.97
N THR A 213 0.63 11.48 -12.37
CA THR A 213 1.89 12.09 -12.78
C THR A 213 2.65 12.62 -11.57
N ILE A 214 3.91 12.97 -11.76
CA ILE A 214 4.75 13.58 -10.72
C ILE A 214 4.95 15.03 -11.09
N MET A 215 4.56 15.93 -10.19
CA MET A 215 4.67 17.38 -10.41
C MET A 215 5.41 18.05 -9.26
N ASP A 216 6.01 19.18 -9.59
CA ASP A 216 6.39 20.19 -8.60
C ASP A 216 5.10 20.82 -8.04
N PRO A 217 4.83 20.70 -6.73
CA PRO A 217 3.54 21.13 -6.15
C PRO A 217 3.35 22.66 -6.14
N GLU A 218 4.41 23.46 -6.29
CA GLU A 218 4.33 24.92 -6.32
C GLU A 218 4.05 25.43 -7.73
N THR A 219 4.75 24.88 -8.70
CA THR A 219 4.64 25.34 -10.11
C THR A 219 3.60 24.58 -10.92
N MET A 220 3.12 23.45 -10.41
CA MET A 220 2.20 22.52 -11.09
C MET A 220 2.72 22.04 -12.46
N LYS A 221 4.04 21.95 -12.60
CA LYS A 221 4.69 21.41 -13.80
C LYS A 221 5.16 19.99 -13.56
N GLU A 222 5.02 19.14 -14.56
CA GLU A 222 5.56 17.79 -14.51
C GLU A 222 7.09 17.81 -14.37
N VAL A 223 7.61 16.95 -13.49
CA VAL A 223 9.05 16.76 -13.36
C VAL A 223 9.58 15.83 -14.46
N PRO A 224 10.89 15.89 -14.79
CA PRO A 224 11.50 14.96 -15.74
C PRO A 224 11.30 13.50 -15.35
N LYS A 225 11.07 12.63 -16.35
CA LYS A 225 10.97 11.17 -16.18
C LYS A 225 12.36 10.53 -16.19
N ASP A 226 13.20 10.92 -15.24
CA ASP A 226 14.62 10.52 -15.17
C ASP A 226 14.90 9.51 -14.04
N GLY A 227 13.88 9.18 -13.24
CA GLY A 227 14.00 8.30 -12.07
C GLY A 227 14.76 8.93 -10.90
N LYS A 228 14.98 10.24 -10.92
CA LYS A 228 15.78 11.00 -9.94
C LYS A 228 15.10 12.25 -9.42
N THR A 229 14.50 13.04 -10.32
CA THR A 229 13.84 14.30 -9.94
C THR A 229 12.59 14.00 -9.14
N ILE A 230 12.57 14.48 -7.90
CA ILE A 230 11.48 14.27 -6.96
C ILE A 230 10.38 15.31 -7.19
N GLY A 231 9.14 14.88 -7.14
CA GLY A 231 7.94 15.73 -7.08
C GLY A 231 6.84 15.02 -6.32
N GLU A 232 5.68 15.66 -6.22
CA GLU A 232 4.50 15.10 -5.58
C GLU A 232 3.67 14.26 -6.59
N ILE A 233 3.13 13.13 -6.13
CA ILE A 233 2.19 12.34 -6.93
C ILE A 233 0.88 13.11 -7.03
N MET A 234 0.50 13.47 -8.24
CA MET A 234 -0.76 14.12 -8.58
C MET A 234 -1.69 13.13 -9.27
N ILE A 235 -2.94 13.09 -8.80
CA ILE A 235 -3.93 12.13 -9.26
C ILE A 235 -5.16 12.87 -9.78
N ARG A 236 -5.68 12.43 -10.92
CA ARG A 236 -6.93 12.93 -11.48
C ARG A 236 -7.79 11.80 -12.03
N GLY A 237 -9.08 11.90 -11.80
CA GLY A 237 -10.05 10.94 -12.34
C GLY A 237 -11.27 10.75 -11.46
N ASN A 238 -12.24 10.03 -12.01
CA ASN A 238 -13.52 9.78 -11.37
C ASN A 238 -13.47 8.77 -10.20
N VAL A 239 -12.30 8.26 -9.86
CA VAL A 239 -12.05 7.45 -8.66
C VAL A 239 -11.60 8.29 -7.46
N VAL A 240 -11.31 9.58 -7.68
CA VAL A 240 -10.95 10.49 -6.59
C VAL A 240 -12.20 10.85 -5.78
N MET A 241 -12.06 10.96 -4.48
CA MET A 241 -13.13 11.27 -3.53
C MET A 241 -13.98 12.49 -3.93
N LYS A 242 -15.19 12.55 -3.42
CA LYS A 242 -16.05 13.75 -3.53
C LYS A 242 -15.47 14.94 -2.74
N GLY A 243 -14.78 14.66 -1.65
CA GLY A 243 -14.15 15.62 -0.76
C GLY A 243 -14.11 15.12 0.68
N TYR A 244 -13.56 15.94 1.56
CA TYR A 244 -13.57 15.67 2.99
C TYR A 244 -14.90 16.12 3.62
N PHE A 245 -15.45 15.27 4.47
CA PHE A 245 -16.75 15.49 5.11
C PHE A 245 -16.72 16.72 6.02
N LYS A 246 -17.58 17.71 5.71
CA LYS A 246 -17.68 18.99 6.42
C LYS A 246 -16.39 19.78 6.53
N ASP A 247 -15.43 19.55 5.62
CA ASP A 247 -14.16 20.28 5.56
C ASP A 247 -13.86 20.74 4.13
N LYS A 248 -14.54 21.83 3.75
CA LYS A 248 -14.38 22.44 2.42
C LYS A 248 -12.97 22.98 2.21
N SER A 249 -12.36 23.57 3.25
CA SER A 249 -11.02 24.15 3.17
C SER A 249 -9.96 23.09 2.85
N ALA A 250 -9.98 21.96 3.57
CA ALA A 250 -9.08 20.86 3.27
C ALA A 250 -9.35 20.23 1.89
N THR A 251 -10.63 20.17 1.48
CA THR A 251 -11.00 19.68 0.14
C THR A 251 -10.43 20.57 -0.96
N ASP A 252 -10.65 21.88 -0.89
CA ASP A 252 -10.16 22.85 -1.88
C ASP A 252 -8.63 22.81 -1.99
N LYS A 253 -7.94 22.70 -0.83
CA LYS A 253 -6.48 22.56 -0.80
C LYS A 253 -6.03 21.27 -1.48
N ALA A 254 -6.67 20.14 -1.16
CA ALA A 254 -6.29 18.84 -1.69
C ALA A 254 -6.59 18.71 -3.20
N MET A 255 -7.51 19.53 -3.75
CA MET A 255 -7.90 19.50 -5.17
C MET A 255 -7.37 20.71 -5.95
N SER A 256 -6.36 21.39 -5.43
CA SER A 256 -5.78 22.58 -6.05
C SER A 256 -5.26 22.29 -7.46
N GLY A 257 -5.40 23.24 -8.38
CA GLY A 257 -4.94 23.11 -9.77
C GLY A 257 -5.64 22.01 -10.58
N GLY A 258 -6.78 21.47 -10.10
CA GLY A 258 -7.53 20.43 -10.81
C GLY A 258 -6.93 19.00 -10.67
N TRP A 259 -6.03 18.84 -9.74
CA TRP A 259 -5.42 17.55 -9.36
C TRP A 259 -5.60 17.29 -7.88
N PHE A 260 -5.72 16.03 -7.52
CA PHE A 260 -5.63 15.62 -6.13
C PHE A 260 -4.16 15.53 -5.71
N HIS A 261 -3.80 16.29 -4.69
CA HIS A 261 -2.48 16.32 -4.07
C HIS A 261 -2.37 15.20 -3.04
N SER A 262 -1.55 14.19 -3.34
CA SER A 262 -1.42 13.01 -2.48
C SER A 262 -0.64 13.27 -1.19
N GLY A 263 0.27 14.23 -1.21
CA GLY A 263 1.27 14.42 -0.16
C GLY A 263 2.41 13.41 -0.19
N ASP A 264 2.43 12.50 -1.17
CA ASP A 264 3.47 11.49 -1.33
C ASP A 264 4.47 11.93 -2.39
N LEU A 265 5.76 11.93 -2.04
CA LEU A 265 6.86 12.29 -2.93
C LEU A 265 7.36 11.07 -3.69
N ALA A 266 7.58 11.24 -4.98
CA ALA A 266 7.99 10.16 -5.87
C ALA A 266 8.89 10.64 -7.00
N VAL A 267 9.47 9.68 -7.70
CA VAL A 267 10.13 9.87 -8.98
C VAL A 267 9.40 9.07 -10.05
N MET A 268 9.48 9.53 -11.31
CA MET A 268 8.97 8.79 -12.45
C MET A 268 10.15 8.34 -13.33
N PHE A 269 10.16 7.07 -13.68
CA PHE A 269 11.16 6.51 -14.57
C PHE A 269 10.82 6.78 -16.04
N PRO A 270 11.80 6.64 -16.98
CA PRO A 270 11.56 6.83 -18.41
C PRO A 270 10.47 5.90 -18.99
N ASP A 271 10.28 4.73 -18.38
CA ASP A 271 9.24 3.76 -18.72
C ASP A 271 7.84 4.09 -18.15
N GLY A 272 7.71 5.24 -17.46
CA GLY A 272 6.47 5.71 -16.87
C GLY A 272 6.14 5.12 -15.50
N TYR A 273 7.01 4.26 -14.95
CA TYR A 273 6.81 3.66 -13.63
C TYR A 273 7.13 4.66 -12.52
N VAL A 274 6.22 4.76 -11.57
CA VAL A 274 6.37 5.59 -10.38
C VAL A 274 7.07 4.80 -9.28
N LYS A 275 7.97 5.45 -8.54
CA LYS A 275 8.54 4.94 -7.29
C LYS A 275 8.43 6.00 -6.21
N ILE A 276 7.69 5.69 -5.15
CA ILE A 276 7.59 6.53 -3.96
C ILE A 276 8.95 6.61 -3.28
N GLN A 277 9.32 7.83 -2.90
CA GLN A 277 10.53 8.13 -2.14
C GLN A 277 10.22 8.30 -0.66
N ASP A 278 9.18 9.10 -0.36
CA ASP A 278 8.71 9.33 1.01
C ASP A 278 7.38 10.11 1.00
N ARG A 279 6.86 10.41 2.18
CA ARG A 279 5.84 11.45 2.35
C ARG A 279 6.51 12.80 2.49
N SER A 280 5.88 13.85 1.98
CA SER A 280 6.43 15.22 2.03
C SER A 280 6.73 15.70 3.46
N LYS A 281 6.00 15.17 4.45
CA LYS A 281 6.14 15.48 5.87
C LYS A 281 7.09 14.55 6.64
N ASP A 282 7.45 13.41 6.09
CA ASP A 282 8.30 12.37 6.71
C ASP A 282 9.73 12.41 6.13
N ILE A 283 9.95 13.19 5.09
CA ILE A 283 11.30 13.49 4.57
C ILE A 283 12.16 14.10 5.67
N ILE A 284 13.34 13.56 5.87
CA ILE A 284 14.31 14.01 6.84
C ILE A 284 15.22 15.04 6.17
N ILE A 285 15.30 16.26 6.70
CA ILE A 285 16.14 17.33 6.13
C ILE A 285 17.46 17.37 6.87
N SER A 286 18.45 16.62 6.38
CA SER A 286 19.77 16.50 7.01
C SER A 286 20.80 17.33 6.28
N GLY A 287 21.25 18.42 6.92
CA GLY A 287 22.25 19.33 6.35
C GLY A 287 21.81 20.03 5.06
N GLY A 288 20.50 20.21 4.86
CA GLY A 288 19.91 20.79 3.65
C GLY A 288 19.63 19.76 2.54
N GLU A 289 19.94 18.49 2.77
CA GLU A 289 19.67 17.39 1.83
C GLU A 289 18.41 16.62 2.23
N ASN A 290 17.59 16.25 1.26
CA ASN A 290 16.41 15.42 1.47
C ASN A 290 16.80 13.95 1.61
N VAL A 291 16.50 13.35 2.74
CA VAL A 291 16.77 11.96 3.07
C VAL A 291 15.46 11.18 3.21
N SER A 292 15.30 10.17 2.38
CA SER A 292 14.15 9.28 2.45
C SER A 292 14.27 8.31 3.62
N SER A 293 13.28 8.29 4.50
CA SER A 293 13.16 7.29 5.56
C SER A 293 13.00 5.89 4.96
N ILE A 294 12.20 5.77 3.90
CA ILE A 294 11.92 4.51 3.19
C ILE A 294 13.18 3.91 2.57
N GLU A 295 14.09 4.71 2.02
CA GLU A 295 15.35 4.22 1.46
C GLU A 295 16.22 3.54 2.53
N ILE A 296 16.26 4.13 3.72
CA ILE A 296 17.01 3.59 4.86
C ILE A 296 16.34 2.33 5.40
N GLU A 297 15.01 2.34 5.57
CA GLU A 297 14.23 1.18 6.02
C GLU A 297 14.40 -0.01 5.09
N ASN A 298 14.35 0.21 3.77
CA ASN A 298 14.60 -0.82 2.77
C ASN A 298 16.03 -1.38 2.84
N THR A 299 17.01 -0.54 3.14
CA THR A 299 18.41 -1.00 3.32
C THR A 299 18.53 -1.86 4.56
N LEU A 300 18.04 -1.38 5.70
CA LEU A 300 18.06 -2.11 6.99
C LEU A 300 17.32 -3.45 6.90
N SER A 301 16.20 -3.51 6.18
CA SER A 301 15.40 -4.72 6.00
C SER A 301 16.11 -5.84 5.20
N LYS A 302 17.20 -5.53 4.52
CA LYS A 302 18.07 -6.55 3.86
C LYS A 302 18.96 -7.27 4.85
N HIS A 303 19.17 -6.72 6.05
CA HIS A 303 20.00 -7.33 7.07
C HIS A 303 19.29 -8.54 7.71
N PRO A 304 19.95 -9.72 7.85
CA PRO A 304 19.30 -10.97 8.28
C PRO A 304 18.78 -10.95 9.73
N SER A 305 19.21 -9.99 10.55
CA SER A 305 18.77 -9.81 11.93
C SER A 305 17.64 -8.79 12.08
N VAL A 306 17.23 -8.10 11.01
CA VAL A 306 16.16 -7.09 11.03
C VAL A 306 14.85 -7.73 10.58
N SER A 307 13.85 -7.69 11.46
CA SER A 307 12.47 -8.09 11.15
C SER A 307 11.68 -6.94 10.56
N ILE A 308 11.70 -5.80 11.25
CA ILE A 308 11.03 -4.56 10.83
C ILE A 308 11.94 -3.39 11.17
N ALA A 309 12.01 -2.40 10.27
CA ALA A 309 12.68 -1.14 10.50
C ALA A 309 11.69 0.01 10.30
N ALA A 310 11.80 1.03 11.15
CA ALA A 310 11.13 2.32 10.99
C ALA A 310 12.16 3.43 11.19
N VAL A 311 12.16 4.44 10.33
CA VAL A 311 13.11 5.54 10.39
C VAL A 311 12.37 6.85 10.50
N VAL A 312 12.80 7.70 11.43
CA VAL A 312 12.21 9.02 11.66
C VAL A 312 13.31 10.09 11.75
N ALA A 313 12.90 11.34 11.53
CA ALA A 313 13.74 12.48 11.78
C ALA A 313 13.99 12.63 13.30
N LYS A 314 15.26 12.82 13.67
CA LYS A 314 15.68 13.22 15.01
C LYS A 314 16.34 14.59 14.94
N PRO A 315 15.94 15.56 15.77
CA PRO A 315 16.61 16.85 15.84
C PRO A 315 18.12 16.72 16.12
N ASP A 316 18.92 17.49 15.39
CA ASP A 316 20.38 17.54 15.53
C ASP A 316 20.87 18.99 15.43
N GLU A 317 21.72 19.40 16.38
CA GLU A 317 22.21 20.78 16.48
C GLU A 317 23.05 21.22 15.27
N LYS A 318 23.74 20.27 14.62
CA LYS A 318 24.63 20.55 13.49
C LYS A 318 23.95 20.44 12.14
N TRP A 319 23.09 19.44 12.00
CA TRP A 319 22.50 19.05 10.71
C TRP A 319 21.02 19.42 10.58
N GLY A 320 20.40 20.02 11.62
CA GLY A 320 18.98 20.28 11.71
C GLY A 320 18.23 19.00 12.09
N GLU A 321 18.26 18.02 11.21
CA GLU A 321 17.71 16.68 11.44
C GLU A 321 18.72 15.61 11.03
N VAL A 322 18.59 14.42 11.63
CA VAL A 322 19.35 13.22 11.25
C VAL A 322 18.44 12.00 11.29
N PRO A 323 18.70 10.98 10.46
CA PRO A 323 17.93 9.73 10.51
C PRO A 323 18.18 8.98 11.82
N CYS A 324 17.10 8.55 12.48
CA CYS A 324 17.08 7.67 13.63
C CYS A 324 16.27 6.43 13.30
N ALA A 325 16.88 5.24 13.39
CA ALA A 325 16.24 3.97 13.06
C ALA A 325 15.74 3.27 14.32
N PHE A 326 14.51 2.77 14.29
CA PHE A 326 13.92 1.89 15.28
C PHE A 326 13.79 0.50 14.68
N ILE A 327 14.32 -0.52 15.37
CA ILE A 327 14.50 -1.87 14.84
C ILE A 327 13.81 -2.90 15.71
N GLU A 328 12.93 -3.67 15.09
CA GLU A 328 12.45 -4.93 15.64
C GLU A 328 13.33 -6.07 15.10
N MET A 329 14.00 -6.78 15.99
CA MET A 329 14.95 -7.84 15.62
C MET A 329 14.25 -9.15 15.29
N VAL A 330 14.86 -9.93 14.41
CA VAL A 330 14.50 -11.34 14.25
C VAL A 330 14.89 -12.10 15.53
N LYS A 331 13.98 -12.93 16.04
CA LYS A 331 14.22 -13.73 17.25
C LYS A 331 15.49 -14.56 17.10
N ASP A 332 16.30 -14.58 18.15
CA ASP A 332 17.56 -15.34 18.26
C ASP A 332 18.66 -14.94 17.26
N LYS A 333 18.56 -13.74 16.68
CA LYS A 333 19.58 -13.14 15.78
C LYS A 333 20.01 -11.77 16.29
N PRO A 334 20.81 -11.71 17.38
CA PRO A 334 21.26 -10.44 17.92
C PRO A 334 22.15 -9.69 16.92
N VAL A 335 22.06 -8.37 16.94
CA VAL A 335 22.86 -7.44 16.16
C VAL A 335 23.08 -6.16 16.97
N SER A 336 24.21 -5.52 16.83
CA SER A 336 24.49 -4.26 17.51
C SER A 336 24.10 -3.06 16.65
N GLU A 337 23.88 -1.90 17.31
CA GLU A 337 23.69 -0.60 16.64
C GLU A 337 24.80 -0.33 15.64
N LYS A 338 26.07 -0.55 16.06
CA LYS A 338 27.24 -0.30 15.22
C LYS A 338 27.22 -1.15 13.95
N GLU A 339 26.90 -2.43 14.05
CA GLU A 339 26.83 -3.33 12.89
C GLU A 339 25.77 -2.87 11.88
N LEU A 340 24.59 -2.43 12.33
CA LEU A 340 23.56 -1.93 11.43
C LEU A 340 23.95 -0.59 10.79
N ILE A 341 24.59 0.29 11.54
CA ILE A 341 25.12 1.55 10.99
C ILE A 341 26.20 1.25 9.94
N ASP A 342 27.12 0.34 10.22
CA ASP A 342 28.20 -0.03 9.31
C ASP A 342 27.63 -0.72 8.05
N PHE A 343 26.61 -1.58 8.19
CA PHE A 343 25.88 -2.15 7.08
C PHE A 343 25.22 -1.09 6.17
N CYS A 344 24.63 -0.06 6.76
CA CYS A 344 24.07 1.07 5.99
C CYS A 344 25.15 1.84 5.23
N LYS A 345 26.36 1.99 5.76
CA LYS A 345 27.47 2.70 5.10
C LYS A 345 27.95 2.02 3.83
N GLU A 346 27.73 0.72 3.67
CA GLU A 346 28.15 -0.03 2.49
C GLU A 346 27.36 0.37 1.23
N THR A 347 26.11 0.84 1.41
CA THR A 347 25.19 1.09 0.30
C THR A 347 24.63 2.52 0.26
N LEU A 348 24.56 3.21 1.40
CA LEU A 348 23.98 4.54 1.49
C LEU A 348 25.05 5.65 1.49
N ALA A 349 24.70 6.79 0.91
CA ALA A 349 25.51 8.00 1.05
C ALA A 349 25.64 8.38 2.54
N SER A 350 26.77 8.95 2.94
CA SER A 350 27.12 9.19 4.35
C SER A 350 26.10 10.03 5.14
N PHE A 351 25.41 10.98 4.47
CA PHE A 351 24.38 11.82 5.09
C PHE A 351 23.04 11.09 5.29
N LYS A 352 22.82 9.96 4.58
CA LYS A 352 21.64 9.09 4.72
C LYS A 352 21.80 8.02 5.80
N VAL A 353 23.02 7.78 6.27
CA VAL A 353 23.28 6.75 7.28
C VAL A 353 22.69 7.14 8.63
N PRO A 354 21.90 6.26 9.27
CA PRO A 354 21.34 6.55 10.59
C PRO A 354 22.42 6.94 11.60
N LYS A 355 22.15 7.97 12.38
CA LYS A 355 23.05 8.42 13.46
C LYS A 355 22.77 7.71 14.77
N LYS A 356 21.60 7.06 14.86
CA LYS A 356 21.16 6.32 16.04
C LYS A 356 20.31 5.12 15.59
N VAL A 357 20.49 4.00 16.27
CA VAL A 357 19.62 2.81 16.15
C VAL A 357 19.09 2.45 17.53
N GLU A 358 17.78 2.32 17.64
CA GLU A 358 17.06 1.91 18.85
C GLU A 358 16.42 0.55 18.61
N PHE A 359 16.55 -0.37 19.57
CA PHE A 359 15.91 -1.68 19.48
C PHE A 359 14.65 -1.69 20.33
N CYS A 360 13.50 -1.91 19.72
CA CYS A 360 12.21 -1.94 20.43
C CYS A 360 11.17 -2.71 19.63
N GLU A 361 10.06 -3.05 20.28
CA GLU A 361 8.85 -3.46 19.57
C GLU A 361 8.20 -2.22 18.94
N LEU A 362 7.91 -2.29 17.65
CA LEU A 362 7.33 -1.17 16.90
C LEU A 362 5.81 -1.13 17.09
N PRO A 363 5.22 0.08 17.27
CA PRO A 363 3.78 0.23 17.33
C PRO A 363 3.14 -0.22 16.02
N LYS A 364 2.08 -1.01 16.12
CA LYS A 364 1.32 -1.51 14.96
C LYS A 364 -0.06 -0.89 14.98
N THR A 365 -0.51 -0.40 13.84
CA THR A 365 -1.90 0.04 13.69
C THR A 365 -2.80 -1.20 13.69
N SER A 366 -3.93 -1.08 14.39
CA SER A 366 -4.98 -2.11 14.48
C SER A 366 -5.66 -2.37 13.13
#